data_81d40eea6c2de006f611aa986cb5361f
#
_entry.id   81d40eea6c2de006f611aa986cb5361f
#
_cell.length_a   1.000
_cell.length_b   1.000
_cell.length_c   1.000
_cell.angle_alpha   90.00
_cell.angle_beta   90.00
_cell.angle_gamma   90.00
#
_symmetry.space_group_name_H-M   'P 1'
#
loop_
_entity.id
_entity.type
_entity.pdbx_description
1 polymer ?
#
loop_
_entity_poly.entity_id
_entity_poly.type
_entity_poly.pdbx_seq_one_letter_code
_entity_poly.pdbx_strand_id
1 'polypeptide(L)'
;GTINAVGNDALELIRRSPGAMVDKDDNISLAGKNGVQVYIDGKPSPLSGSDLANYLKSMQSSQIEAIEIITNPSAKYEAAGNAGIINIKLKKNKTFGTNGSVNAGYTQGVYAKGTAGINLNHRNKNINVFGNYNYNKGDYLMKMNSDRTQFDTLFTQKNEILFRNNTHGFKAGVDYFIDKTKTIGAVVNGNLATND
;
A
#
# COMPACT_ATOMS: atom_id res chain seq x y z
N GLY A 1 9.87 16.63 6.71
CA GLY A 1 8.79 17.32 6.03
C GLY A 1 7.49 16.55 6.21
N THR A 2 6.47 17.17 6.80
CA THR A 2 5.12 16.60 6.91
C THR A 2 4.52 16.57 5.51
N ILE A 3 4.52 15.41 4.89
CA ILE A 3 3.71 15.14 3.71
C ILE A 3 2.26 15.21 4.21
N ASN A 4 1.40 16.00 3.55
CA ASN A 4 -0.04 15.96 3.80
C ASN A 4 -0.54 14.55 3.47
N ALA A 5 -0.57 13.70 4.48
CA ALA A 5 -0.81 12.26 4.33
C ALA A 5 -2.30 11.92 4.36
N VAL A 6 -3.17 12.88 4.73
CA VAL A 6 -4.60 12.64 4.91
C VAL A 6 -5.24 12.24 3.59
N GLY A 7 -5.84 11.04 3.58
CA GLY A 7 -6.57 10.51 2.42
C GLY A 7 -5.72 9.79 1.37
N ASN A 8 -4.40 9.62 1.59
CA ASN A 8 -3.52 8.87 0.70
C ASN A 8 -3.35 7.41 1.16
N ASP A 9 -2.96 6.55 0.25
CA ASP A 9 -2.55 5.18 0.52
C ASP A 9 -1.03 5.04 0.62
N ALA A 10 -0.54 3.84 0.96
CA ALA A 10 0.89 3.58 1.10
C ALA A 10 1.65 3.74 -0.21
N LEU A 11 1.06 3.33 -1.34
CA LEU A 11 1.70 3.43 -2.65
C LEU A 11 1.90 4.89 -3.05
N GLU A 12 0.90 5.74 -2.78
CA GLU A 12 1.00 7.18 -3.04
C GLU A 12 2.02 7.86 -2.12
N LEU A 13 2.15 7.42 -0.87
CA LEU A 13 3.21 7.89 0.02
C LEU A 13 4.60 7.49 -0.48
N ILE A 14 4.76 6.26 -1.00
CA ILE A 14 6.02 5.82 -1.63
C ILE A 14 6.32 6.70 -2.84
N ARG A 15 5.33 6.96 -3.71
CA ARG A 15 5.48 7.81 -4.90
C ARG A 15 6.00 9.21 -4.57
N ARG A 16 5.63 9.75 -3.40
CA ARG A 16 6.08 11.06 -2.91
C ARG A 16 7.36 11.00 -2.09
N SER A 17 7.88 9.82 -1.84
CA SER A 17 9.10 9.65 -1.03
C SER A 17 10.35 9.93 -1.87
N PRO A 18 11.33 10.68 -1.35
CA PRO A 18 12.54 11.00 -2.09
C PRO A 18 13.29 9.73 -2.52
N GLY A 19 13.66 9.64 -3.80
CA GLY A 19 14.42 8.54 -4.36
C GLY A 19 13.58 7.32 -4.76
N ALA A 20 12.30 7.27 -4.41
CA ALA A 20 11.37 6.25 -4.89
C ALA A 20 10.63 6.75 -6.13
N MET A 21 10.39 5.86 -7.07
CA MET A 21 9.58 6.10 -8.26
C MET A 21 8.56 4.97 -8.39
N VAL A 22 7.34 5.33 -8.74
CA VAL A 22 6.25 4.38 -9.04
C VAL A 22 5.78 4.69 -10.45
N ASP A 23 5.93 3.73 -11.35
CA ASP A 23 5.55 3.88 -12.75
C ASP A 23 4.03 3.78 -12.95
N LYS A 24 3.59 3.87 -14.22
CA LYS A 24 2.18 3.78 -14.61
C LYS A 24 1.54 2.40 -14.34
N ASP A 25 2.37 1.37 -14.28
CA ASP A 25 1.98 -0.01 -14.03
C ASP A 25 2.18 -0.39 -12.54
N ASP A 26 2.35 0.65 -11.67
CA ASP A 26 2.54 0.55 -10.22
C ASP A 26 3.80 -0.20 -9.78
N ASN A 27 4.78 -0.37 -10.66
CA ASN A 27 6.07 -0.95 -10.28
C ASN A 27 6.91 0.08 -9.52
N ILE A 28 7.54 -0.39 -8.47
CA ILE A 28 8.34 0.45 -7.59
C ILE A 28 9.82 0.30 -7.95
N SER A 29 10.50 1.43 -8.09
CA SER A 29 11.95 1.50 -8.29
C SER A 29 12.60 2.48 -7.31
N LEU A 30 13.87 2.27 -6.98
CA LEU A 30 14.69 3.17 -6.16
C LEU A 30 15.89 3.64 -6.96
N ALA A 31 16.09 4.95 -7.02
CA ALA A 31 17.19 5.59 -7.76
C ALA A 31 17.33 5.02 -9.19
N GLY A 32 16.22 4.74 -9.87
CA GLY A 32 16.17 4.18 -11.21
C GLY A 32 16.45 2.68 -11.32
N LYS A 33 16.62 1.97 -10.19
CA LYS A 33 16.86 0.52 -10.16
C LYS A 33 15.57 -0.22 -9.83
N ASN A 34 15.24 -1.24 -10.63
CA ASN A 34 14.13 -2.15 -10.38
C ASN A 34 14.51 -3.28 -9.42
N GLY A 35 13.53 -4.00 -8.87
CA GLY A 35 13.79 -5.10 -7.94
C GLY A 35 13.89 -4.65 -6.49
N VAL A 36 13.17 -3.58 -6.14
CA VAL A 36 13.02 -3.10 -4.77
C VAL A 36 12.22 -4.12 -3.95
N GLN A 37 12.72 -4.44 -2.78
CA GLN A 37 11.95 -5.23 -1.82
C GLN A 37 11.19 -4.32 -0.85
N VAL A 38 9.92 -4.67 -0.63
CA VAL A 38 9.08 -3.98 0.35
C VAL A 38 9.01 -4.81 1.62
N TYR A 39 9.31 -4.16 2.72
CA TYR A 39 9.21 -4.69 4.07
C TYR A 39 8.09 -3.99 4.83
N ILE A 40 7.43 -4.72 5.71
CA ILE A 40 6.41 -4.19 6.60
C ILE A 40 6.81 -4.54 8.02
N ASP A 41 7.04 -3.51 8.86
CA ASP A 41 7.57 -3.67 10.21
C ASP A 41 8.86 -4.51 10.27
N GLY A 42 9.73 -4.36 9.27
CA GLY A 42 11.01 -5.08 9.19
C GLY A 42 10.91 -6.52 8.70
N LYS A 43 9.74 -6.98 8.24
CA LYS A 43 9.54 -8.31 7.64
C LYS A 43 9.33 -8.17 6.14
N PRO A 44 9.99 -8.99 5.31
CA PRO A 44 9.81 -8.94 3.86
C PRO A 44 8.36 -9.26 3.48
N SER A 45 7.82 -8.50 2.55
CA SER A 45 6.51 -8.82 1.96
C SER A 45 6.66 -10.01 0.99
N PRO A 46 5.82 -11.04 1.10
CA PRO A 46 5.81 -12.13 0.12
C PRO A 46 5.16 -11.74 -1.21
N LEU A 47 4.52 -10.57 -1.27
CA LEU A 47 3.81 -10.07 -2.44
C LEU A 47 4.78 -9.33 -3.38
N SER A 48 4.50 -9.39 -4.67
CA SER A 48 5.25 -8.71 -5.72
C SER A 48 4.33 -8.19 -6.82
N GLY A 49 4.82 -7.30 -7.68
CA GLY A 49 4.08 -6.78 -8.83
C GLY A 49 2.73 -6.18 -8.45
N SER A 50 1.69 -6.54 -9.21
CA SER A 50 0.32 -6.02 -9.02
C SER A 50 -0.29 -6.35 -7.65
N ASP A 51 0.02 -7.51 -7.09
CA ASP A 51 -0.50 -7.91 -5.78
C ASP A 51 0.06 -7.04 -4.66
N LEU A 52 1.36 -6.73 -4.74
CA LEU A 52 1.99 -5.79 -3.83
C LEU A 52 1.39 -4.39 -3.98
N ALA A 53 1.21 -3.91 -5.21
CA ALA A 53 0.62 -2.61 -5.48
C ALA A 53 -0.80 -2.51 -4.93
N ASN A 54 -1.65 -3.52 -5.17
CA ASN A 54 -3.01 -3.58 -4.62
C ASN A 54 -3.02 -3.60 -3.10
N TYR A 55 -2.12 -4.35 -2.49
CA TYR A 55 -1.98 -4.38 -1.04
C TYR A 55 -1.56 -2.99 -0.48
N LEU A 56 -0.60 -2.33 -1.11
CA LEU A 56 -0.16 -0.99 -0.71
C LEU A 56 -1.26 0.07 -0.90
N LYS A 57 -2.05 -0.03 -1.96
CA LYS A 57 -3.24 0.83 -2.18
C LYS A 57 -4.32 0.60 -1.12
N SER A 58 -4.45 -0.60 -0.58
CA SER A 58 -5.39 -0.88 0.51
C SER A 58 -4.92 -0.36 1.87
N MET A 59 -3.63 -0.04 2.01
CA MET A 59 -3.04 0.42 3.26
C MET A 59 -3.12 1.94 3.37
N GLN A 60 -3.87 2.43 4.33
CA GLN A 60 -4.07 3.86 4.50
C GLN A 60 -2.90 4.55 5.19
N SER A 61 -2.61 5.76 4.77
CA SER A 61 -1.57 6.62 5.36
C SER A 61 -1.73 6.84 6.85
N SER A 62 -2.97 6.86 7.35
CA SER A 62 -3.27 6.99 8.78
C SER A 62 -2.68 5.85 9.63
N GLN A 63 -2.44 4.69 9.03
CA GLN A 63 -1.86 3.50 9.68
C GLN A 63 -0.34 3.50 9.62
N ILE A 64 0.27 4.36 8.81
CA ILE A 64 1.71 4.40 8.57
C ILE A 64 2.36 5.41 9.52
N GLU A 65 3.38 4.96 10.25
CA GLU A 65 4.24 5.81 11.08
C GLU A 65 5.34 6.45 10.23
N ALA A 66 6.02 5.64 9.43
CA ALA A 66 7.13 6.08 8.58
C ALA A 66 7.33 5.15 7.38
N ILE A 67 7.88 5.70 6.31
CA ILE A 67 8.44 4.94 5.18
C ILE A 67 9.94 5.16 5.21
N GLU A 68 10.70 4.08 5.39
CA GLU A 68 12.16 4.10 5.39
C GLU A 68 12.68 3.57 4.07
N ILE A 69 13.51 4.37 3.42
CA ILE A 69 14.18 3.99 2.17
C ILE A 69 15.62 3.63 2.50
N ILE A 70 16.02 2.39 2.23
CA ILE A 70 17.35 1.84 2.50
C ILE A 70 17.98 1.49 1.17
N THR A 71 18.85 2.35 0.68
CA THR A 71 19.52 2.15 -0.62
C THR A 71 20.72 1.20 -0.55
N ASN A 72 21.31 1.06 0.64
CA ASN A 72 22.42 0.14 0.90
C ASN A 72 22.05 -0.75 2.09
N PRO A 73 21.27 -1.83 1.87
CA PRO A 73 20.85 -2.70 2.96
C PRO A 73 22.06 -3.42 3.57
N SER A 74 22.13 -3.45 4.91
CA SER A 74 23.14 -4.24 5.63
C SER A 74 22.82 -5.73 5.53
N ALA A 75 23.79 -6.58 5.88
CA ALA A 75 23.62 -8.04 5.89
C ALA A 75 22.47 -8.56 6.78
N LYS A 76 21.89 -7.71 7.61
CA LYS A 76 20.68 -8.00 8.40
C LYS A 76 19.44 -8.21 7.55
N TYR A 77 19.41 -7.57 6.40
CA TYR A 77 18.37 -7.76 5.40
C TYR A 77 18.93 -8.82 4.44
N GLU A 78 18.36 -10.03 4.46
CA GLU A 78 18.77 -11.10 3.53
C GLU A 78 18.89 -10.53 2.11
N ALA A 79 19.85 -11.03 1.34
CA ALA A 79 20.31 -10.51 0.06
C ALA A 79 19.20 -10.39 -1.00
N ALA A 80 18.32 -9.48 -0.76
CA ALA A 80 17.11 -9.24 -1.47
C ALA A 80 17.28 -8.03 -2.36
N GLY A 81 17.64 -8.25 -3.59
CA GLY A 81 17.58 -7.26 -4.66
C GLY A 81 18.68 -6.19 -4.63
N ASN A 82 19.29 -5.94 -5.75
CA ASN A 82 20.34 -4.92 -5.93
C ASN A 82 19.86 -3.46 -5.86
N ALA A 83 18.54 -3.24 -5.67
CA ALA A 83 17.97 -1.90 -5.79
C ALA A 83 17.73 -1.20 -4.45
N GLY A 84 17.67 -1.96 -3.35
CA GLY A 84 17.38 -1.43 -2.01
C GLY A 84 16.05 -1.91 -1.46
N ILE A 85 15.71 -1.39 -0.28
CA ILE A 85 14.54 -1.79 0.50
C ILE A 85 13.69 -0.56 0.83
N ILE A 86 12.38 -0.73 0.75
CA ILE A 86 11.40 0.19 1.31
C ILE A 86 10.75 -0.49 2.52
N ASN A 87 10.99 0.02 3.71
CA ASN A 87 10.41 -0.51 4.93
C ASN A 87 9.27 0.41 5.41
N ILE A 88 8.05 -0.11 5.38
CA ILE A 88 6.87 0.58 5.86
C ILE A 88 6.70 0.25 7.35
N LYS A 89 6.89 1.25 8.20
CA LYS A 89 6.61 1.12 9.63
C LYS A 89 5.17 1.50 9.91
N LEU A 90 4.44 0.57 10.50
CA LEU A 90 3.07 0.81 10.93
C LEU A 90 3.03 1.44 12.31
N LYS A 91 2.07 2.32 12.52
CA LYS A 91 1.82 2.90 13.84
C LYS A 91 1.49 1.80 14.84
N LYS A 92 2.33 1.65 15.84
CA LYS A 92 2.12 0.72 16.97
C LYS A 92 1.50 1.49 18.11
N ASN A 93 0.27 1.18 18.41
CA ASN A 93 -0.38 1.77 19.56
C ASN A 93 0.13 1.10 20.85
N LYS A 94 0.88 1.85 21.65
CA LYS A 94 1.42 1.41 22.94
C LYS A 94 0.54 1.79 24.14
N THR A 95 -0.51 2.55 23.90
CA THR A 95 -1.44 3.00 24.94
C THR A 95 -2.34 1.85 25.39
N PHE A 96 -2.48 1.66 26.70
CA PHE A 96 -3.45 0.72 27.23
C PHE A 96 -4.88 1.19 26.98
N GLY A 97 -5.79 0.26 26.77
CA GLY A 97 -7.19 0.54 26.48
C GLY A 97 -7.60 0.15 25.08
N THR A 98 -8.78 0.58 24.71
CA THR A 98 -9.34 0.39 23.36
C THR A 98 -9.29 1.71 22.60
N ASN A 99 -8.78 1.66 21.40
CA ASN A 99 -8.76 2.80 20.50
C ASN A 99 -8.99 2.32 19.08
N GLY A 100 -9.45 3.21 18.23
CA GLY A 100 -9.70 2.92 16.85
C GLY A 100 -9.92 4.18 16.04
N SER A 101 -9.99 4.01 14.74
CA SER A 101 -10.30 5.06 13.80
C SER A 101 -11.20 4.52 12.69
N VAL A 102 -12.07 5.38 12.21
CA VAL A 102 -12.85 5.15 11.00
C VAL A 102 -12.51 6.26 10.05
N ASN A 103 -12.37 5.93 8.80
CA ASN A 103 -12.15 6.90 7.74
C ASN A 103 -13.00 6.55 6.53
N ALA A 104 -13.42 7.57 5.83
CA ALA A 104 -14.11 7.48 4.56
C ALA A 104 -13.59 8.57 3.64
N GLY A 105 -13.48 8.25 2.37
CA GLY A 105 -13.07 9.19 1.34
C GLY A 105 -13.94 9.05 0.11
N TYR A 106 -14.22 10.16 -0.54
CA TYR A 106 -14.91 10.23 -1.82
C TYR A 106 -14.14 11.13 -2.75
N THR A 107 -13.98 10.69 -3.98
CA THR A 107 -13.34 11.48 -5.03
C THR A 107 -14.19 11.39 -6.28
N GLN A 108 -14.57 12.55 -6.82
CA GLN A 108 -15.29 12.66 -8.08
C GLN A 108 -14.30 13.00 -9.20
N GLY A 109 -14.17 12.07 -10.13
CA GLY A 109 -13.51 12.28 -11.41
C GLY A 109 -14.51 12.06 -12.54
N VAL A 110 -14.10 11.43 -13.66
CA VAL A 110 -15.05 10.94 -14.68
C VAL A 110 -15.99 9.92 -14.04
N TYR A 111 -15.45 9.04 -13.21
CA TYR A 111 -16.21 8.13 -12.37
C TYR A 111 -15.96 8.39 -10.89
N ALA A 112 -16.95 8.10 -10.09
CA ALA A 112 -16.86 8.21 -8.63
C ALA A 112 -15.92 7.13 -8.06
N LYS A 113 -15.13 7.52 -7.06
CA LYS A 113 -14.24 6.61 -6.31
C LYS A 113 -14.53 6.78 -4.83
N GLY A 114 -14.62 5.66 -4.13
CA GLY A 114 -14.89 5.64 -2.70
C GLY A 114 -13.86 4.80 -1.96
N THR A 115 -13.46 5.27 -0.79
CA THR A 115 -12.62 4.54 0.14
C THR A 115 -13.29 4.52 1.50
N ALA A 116 -13.18 3.41 2.21
CA ALA A 116 -13.62 3.29 3.59
C ALA A 116 -12.64 2.42 4.38
N GLY A 117 -12.44 2.72 5.64
CA GLY A 117 -11.58 1.93 6.48
C GLY A 117 -11.94 2.03 7.94
N ILE A 118 -11.68 0.94 8.64
CA ILE A 118 -11.79 0.85 10.09
C ILE A 118 -10.50 0.26 10.64
N ASN A 119 -10.03 0.81 11.74
CA ASN A 119 -8.87 0.32 12.47
C ASN A 119 -9.23 0.25 13.95
N LEU A 120 -8.98 -0.90 14.56
CA LEU A 120 -9.26 -1.15 15.97
C LEU A 120 -8.04 -1.75 16.65
N ASN A 121 -7.78 -1.32 17.87
CA ASN A 121 -6.74 -1.86 18.73
C ASN A 121 -7.21 -1.87 20.16
N HIS A 122 -7.04 -3.00 20.83
CA HIS A 122 -7.23 -3.14 22.27
C HIS A 122 -5.96 -3.69 22.89
N ARG A 123 -5.40 -2.96 23.83
CA ARG A 123 -4.17 -3.33 24.54
C ARG A 123 -4.34 -3.27 26.04
N ASN A 124 -3.92 -4.32 26.71
CA ASN A 124 -3.72 -4.36 28.17
C ASN A 124 -2.28 -4.80 28.51
N LYS A 125 -2.00 -5.11 29.79
CA LYS A 125 -0.66 -5.52 30.23
C LYS A 125 -0.17 -6.79 29.52
N ASN A 126 -1.05 -7.71 29.22
CA ASN A 126 -0.70 -9.07 28.78
C ASN A 126 -1.07 -9.33 27.33
N ILE A 127 -2.04 -8.60 26.77
CA ILE A 127 -2.59 -8.88 25.43
C ILE A 127 -2.72 -7.59 24.66
N ASN A 128 -2.43 -7.67 23.35
CA ASN A 128 -2.77 -6.67 22.36
C ASN A 128 -3.54 -7.34 21.23
N VAL A 129 -4.79 -6.94 21.00
CA VAL A 129 -5.62 -7.39 19.88
C VAL A 129 -5.77 -6.22 18.92
N PHE A 130 -5.52 -6.46 17.67
CA PHE A 130 -5.61 -5.41 16.65
C PHE A 130 -6.21 -5.94 15.36
N GLY A 131 -6.86 -5.04 14.64
CA GLY A 131 -7.38 -5.34 13.32
C GLY A 131 -7.65 -4.09 12.53
N ASN A 132 -7.58 -4.24 11.22
CA ASN A 132 -8.03 -3.24 10.27
C ASN A 132 -8.77 -3.89 9.10
N TYR A 133 -9.63 -3.10 8.50
CA TYR A 133 -10.29 -3.43 7.26
C TYR A 133 -10.34 -2.18 6.40
N ASN A 134 -10.00 -2.33 5.14
CA ASN A 134 -10.02 -1.26 4.16
C ASN A 134 -10.78 -1.70 2.93
N TYR A 135 -11.58 -0.81 2.41
CA TYR A 135 -12.35 -0.97 1.20
C TYR A 135 -12.02 0.16 0.23
N ASN A 136 -11.76 -0.18 -1.01
CA ASN A 136 -11.53 0.77 -2.07
C ASN A 136 -12.31 0.35 -3.31
N LYS A 137 -13.14 1.25 -3.81
CA LYS A 137 -13.87 1.07 -5.07
C LYS A 137 -13.65 2.28 -5.96
N GLY A 138 -13.31 2.04 -7.22
CA GLY A 138 -13.14 3.12 -8.18
C GLY A 138 -13.00 2.63 -9.61
N ASP A 139 -13.68 3.31 -10.51
CA ASP A 139 -13.58 3.06 -11.94
C ASP A 139 -12.61 4.05 -12.56
N TYR A 140 -11.78 3.56 -13.48
CA TYR A 140 -10.76 4.34 -14.18
C TYR A 140 -10.97 4.22 -15.68
N LEU A 141 -11.16 5.36 -16.35
CA LEU A 141 -11.26 5.41 -17.79
C LEU A 141 -9.90 5.75 -18.39
N MET A 142 -9.35 4.83 -19.18
CA MET A 142 -8.18 5.07 -20.01
C MET A 142 -8.66 5.38 -21.45
N LYS A 143 -8.26 6.55 -21.94
CA LYS A 143 -8.49 6.94 -23.34
C LYS A 143 -7.16 6.90 -24.08
N MET A 144 -7.09 6.12 -25.13
CA MET A 144 -5.91 6.01 -25.97
C MET A 144 -6.30 6.41 -27.40
N ASN A 145 -5.77 7.53 -27.87
CA ASN A 145 -5.92 8.00 -29.22
C ASN A 145 -4.59 7.80 -29.95
N SER A 146 -4.65 7.23 -31.14
CA SER A 146 -3.49 7.01 -32.00
C SER A 146 -3.82 7.44 -33.43
N ASP A 147 -3.01 8.33 -33.95
CA ASP A 147 -3.05 8.74 -35.36
C ASP A 147 -1.82 8.18 -36.06
N ARG A 148 -2.05 7.46 -37.16
CA ARG A 148 -1.01 6.86 -37.96
C ARG A 148 -1.25 7.19 -39.44
N THR A 149 -0.26 7.78 -40.09
CA THR A 149 -0.28 8.01 -41.52
C THR A 149 0.50 6.92 -42.26
N GLN A 150 -0.12 6.28 -43.22
CA GLN A 150 0.50 5.27 -44.08
C GLN A 150 0.01 5.47 -45.52
N PHE A 151 0.94 5.64 -46.45
CA PHE A 151 0.63 5.88 -47.89
C PHE A 151 -0.43 6.98 -48.09
N ASP A 152 -0.20 8.18 -47.50
CA ASP A 152 -1.09 9.34 -47.54
C ASP A 152 -2.50 9.12 -46.96
N THR A 153 -2.71 8.02 -46.26
CA THR A 153 -3.96 7.73 -45.56
C THR A 153 -3.74 7.88 -44.05
N LEU A 154 -4.57 8.72 -43.41
CA LEU A 154 -4.59 8.90 -41.98
C LEU A 154 -5.51 7.87 -41.33
N PHE A 155 -4.96 7.04 -40.45
CA PHE A 155 -5.70 6.11 -39.62
C PHE A 155 -5.80 6.70 -38.20
N THR A 156 -7.01 7.03 -37.80
CA THR A 156 -7.29 7.50 -36.44
C THR A 156 -7.94 6.37 -35.63
N GLN A 157 -7.27 5.93 -34.57
CA GLN A 157 -7.78 4.92 -33.66
C GLN A 157 -8.08 5.57 -32.32
N LYS A 158 -9.28 5.38 -31.82
CA LYS A 158 -9.72 5.83 -30.47
C LYS A 158 -10.14 4.61 -29.67
N ASN A 159 -9.43 4.35 -28.58
CA ASN A 159 -9.76 3.29 -27.66
C ASN A 159 -10.13 3.89 -26.29
N GLU A 160 -11.21 3.41 -25.71
CA GLU A 160 -11.60 3.70 -24.34
C GLU A 160 -11.69 2.39 -23.58
N ILE A 161 -10.92 2.30 -22.51
CA ILE A 161 -10.87 1.11 -21.65
C ILE A 161 -11.31 1.55 -20.27
N LEU A 162 -12.35 0.90 -19.76
CA LEU A 162 -12.84 1.12 -18.42
C LEU A 162 -12.30 0.00 -17.51
N PHE A 163 -11.48 0.37 -16.54
CA PHE A 163 -11.01 -0.51 -15.49
C PHE A 163 -11.90 -0.34 -14.26
N ARG A 164 -12.50 -1.41 -13.81
CA ARG A 164 -13.26 -1.44 -12.56
C ARG A 164 -12.41 -2.07 -11.48
N ASN A 165 -12.15 -1.33 -10.44
CA ASN A 165 -11.36 -1.79 -9.31
C ASN A 165 -12.23 -1.86 -8.05
N ASN A 166 -12.24 -3.04 -7.41
CA ASN A 166 -12.89 -3.28 -6.14
C ASN A 166 -11.95 -4.08 -5.25
N THR A 167 -11.45 -3.46 -4.18
CA THR A 167 -10.40 -4.05 -3.35
C THR A 167 -10.82 -4.04 -1.90
N HIS A 168 -10.64 -5.19 -1.24
CA HIS A 168 -10.84 -5.39 0.18
C HIS A 168 -9.53 -5.84 0.80
N GLY A 169 -9.00 -5.07 1.73
CA GLY A 169 -7.83 -5.43 2.51
C GLY A 169 -8.18 -5.64 3.97
N PHE A 170 -7.65 -6.67 4.60
CA PHE A 170 -7.85 -6.90 6.02
C PHE A 170 -6.58 -7.41 6.71
N LYS A 171 -6.47 -7.08 7.97
CA LYS A 171 -5.46 -7.60 8.88
C LYS A 171 -6.08 -7.74 10.26
N ALA A 172 -5.83 -8.86 10.92
CA ALA A 172 -6.18 -9.07 12.31
C ALA A 172 -5.05 -9.81 13.02
N GLY A 173 -4.82 -9.49 14.27
CA GLY A 173 -3.75 -10.13 15.02
C GLY A 173 -3.93 -10.01 16.52
N VAL A 174 -3.19 -10.87 17.22
CA VAL A 174 -3.09 -10.88 18.66
C VAL A 174 -1.64 -11.08 19.08
N ASP A 175 -1.18 -10.26 20.04
CA ASP A 175 0.11 -10.42 20.71
C ASP A 175 -0.14 -10.74 22.17
N TYR A 176 0.56 -11.73 22.70
CA TYR A 176 0.60 -12.08 24.13
C TYR A 176 1.98 -11.75 24.68
N PHE A 177 2.03 -10.87 25.66
CA PHE A 177 3.26 -10.44 26.33
C PHE A 177 3.54 -11.36 27.53
N ILE A 178 4.52 -12.27 27.37
CA ILE A 178 4.93 -13.19 28.42
C ILE A 178 5.67 -12.39 29.51
N ASP A 179 6.58 -11.53 29.08
CA ASP A 179 7.33 -10.61 29.91
C ASP A 179 7.69 -9.34 29.12
N LYS A 180 8.54 -8.46 29.69
CA LYS A 180 8.96 -7.20 29.05
C LYS A 180 9.79 -7.41 27.79
N THR A 181 10.35 -8.60 27.58
CA THR A 181 11.27 -8.94 26.50
C THR A 181 10.73 -9.99 25.54
N LYS A 182 9.73 -10.78 25.98
CA LYS A 182 9.19 -11.92 25.22
C LYS A 182 7.73 -11.71 24.88
N THR A 183 7.42 -11.83 23.60
CA THR A 183 6.07 -11.73 23.05
C THR A 183 5.83 -12.88 22.08
N ILE A 184 4.69 -13.51 22.19
CA ILE A 184 4.18 -14.45 21.20
C ILE A 184 2.97 -13.81 20.53
N GLY A 185 2.91 -13.83 19.20
CA GLY A 185 1.81 -13.25 18.47
C GLY A 185 1.45 -14.06 17.24
N ALA A 186 0.21 -13.89 16.82
CA ALA A 186 -0.31 -14.41 15.56
C ALA A 186 -0.98 -13.28 14.77
N VAL A 187 -0.79 -13.30 13.47
CA VAL A 187 -1.38 -12.30 12.56
C VAL A 187 -1.90 -13.02 11.32
N VAL A 188 -3.07 -12.61 10.87
CA VAL A 188 -3.61 -12.95 9.57
C VAL A 188 -3.88 -11.68 8.80
N ASN A 189 -3.55 -11.67 7.53
CA ASN A 189 -3.87 -10.60 6.62
C ASN A 189 -4.21 -11.16 5.24
N GLY A 190 -5.01 -10.43 4.51
CA GLY A 190 -5.40 -10.79 3.17
C GLY A 190 -5.85 -9.57 2.37
N ASN A 191 -5.84 -9.77 1.06
CA ASN A 191 -6.34 -8.82 0.09
C ASN A 191 -7.17 -9.55 -0.94
N LEU A 192 -8.36 -9.05 -1.21
CA LEU A 192 -9.25 -9.53 -2.27
C LEU A 192 -9.43 -8.39 -3.25
N ALA A 193 -9.04 -8.59 -4.49
CA ALA A 193 -9.21 -7.61 -5.55
C ALA A 193 -10.00 -8.23 -6.70
N THR A 194 -11.00 -7.51 -7.18
CA THR A 194 -11.72 -7.85 -8.41
C THR A 194 -11.47 -6.73 -9.40
N ASN A 195 -10.88 -7.08 -10.52
CA ASN A 195 -10.58 -6.18 -11.62
C ASN A 195 -11.32 -6.68 -12.86
N ASP A 196 -12.24 -5.88 -13.41
CA ASP A 196 -12.95 -6.12 -14.66
C ASP A 196 -12.58 -5.08 -15.70
#